data_9608f46ba74ec133307feb2acbf77430
#
_entry.id   9608f46ba74ec133307feb2acbf77430
#
_cell.length_a   1.000
_cell.length_b   1.000
_cell.length_c   1.000
_cell.angle_alpha   90.00
_cell.angle_beta   90.00
_cell.angle_gamma   90.00
#
_symmetry.space_group_name_H-M   'P 1'
#
loop_
_entity.id
_entity.type
_entity.pdbx_description
1 polymer ?
#
loop_
_entity_poly.entity_id
_entity_poly.type
_entity_poly.pdbx_seq_one_letter_code
_entity_poly.pdbx_strand_id
1 'polypeptide(L)'
;MPLIAILVLAAASSQDVVQLTQKSQVKELCDALRAQPSESDLDPAQVAAARKAAQARRDEAASRWYRVEVPAKGFAFGRYRAQDQQLELDGDRPLRAVDDTLSLDLDGADDVAFNARPEQVTAWNQEKKAKTLKLALVWKPAGERCAGSAAAESWRLAGHARSWELVGAQGVVAAANEEGEPVGGGPRQVQVEKVAIDSDDAPPQNDGRLRLAGAQAALDRCATGAQRAGKLLVAFAVQGGRVRDPQVIMDSVRDEKVSGCVARAISGAEVGGNGRGTAAIAVQ
;
A
#
# COMPACT_ATOMS: atom_id res chain seq x y z
N MET A 1 -14.19 39.26 -24.78
CA MET A 1 -13.04 38.76 -24.02
C MET A 1 -13.58 37.76 -22.99
N PRO A 2 -13.35 36.43 -23.15
CA PRO A 2 -13.78 35.45 -22.15
C PRO A 2 -12.70 35.33 -21.08
N LEU A 3 -13.11 35.51 -19.82
CA LEU A 3 -12.28 35.18 -18.64
C LEU A 3 -12.11 33.67 -18.56
N ILE A 4 -10.87 33.24 -18.75
CA ILE A 4 -10.44 31.87 -18.46
C ILE A 4 -10.30 31.76 -16.95
N ALA A 5 -11.24 31.09 -16.29
CA ALA A 5 -11.09 30.67 -14.90
C ALA A 5 -10.06 29.55 -14.82
N ILE A 6 -8.86 29.88 -14.35
CA ILE A 6 -7.84 28.88 -14.01
C ILE A 6 -8.29 28.19 -12.73
N LEU A 7 -8.85 26.98 -12.88
CA LEU A 7 -9.08 26.06 -11.75
C LEU A 7 -7.71 25.59 -11.27
N VAL A 8 -7.20 26.22 -10.22
CA VAL A 8 -6.08 25.70 -9.45
C VAL A 8 -6.61 24.47 -8.69
N LEU A 9 -6.43 23.27 -9.26
CA LEU A 9 -6.53 22.05 -8.49
C LEU A 9 -5.45 22.11 -7.41
N ALA A 10 -5.90 22.38 -6.17
CA ALA A 10 -5.07 22.15 -5.00
C ALA A 10 -4.65 20.68 -5.01
N ALA A 11 -3.40 20.41 -5.38
CA ALA A 11 -2.76 19.15 -5.11
C ALA A 11 -2.90 18.93 -3.60
N ALA A 12 -3.64 17.89 -3.21
CA ALA A 12 -3.68 17.43 -1.83
C ALA A 12 -2.22 17.26 -1.40
N SER A 13 -1.77 18.10 -0.49
CA SER A 13 -0.44 18.05 0.08
C SER A 13 -0.23 16.61 0.58
N SER A 14 0.71 15.90 -0.02
CA SER A 14 1.29 14.72 0.60
C SER A 14 1.80 15.21 1.95
N GLN A 15 1.08 14.90 3.03
CA GLN A 15 1.53 15.17 4.38
C GLN A 15 2.92 14.56 4.47
N ASP A 16 3.93 15.37 4.79
CA ASP A 16 5.31 14.92 4.87
C ASP A 16 5.40 13.76 5.87
N VAL A 17 5.51 12.55 5.33
CA VAL A 17 5.68 11.34 6.14
C VAL A 17 7.15 11.20 6.45
N VAL A 18 7.49 11.27 7.72
CA VAL A 18 8.87 11.14 8.20
C VAL A 18 9.28 9.67 8.21
N GLN A 19 10.37 9.33 7.52
CA GLN A 19 10.91 7.96 7.53
C GLN A 19 11.71 7.72 8.81
N LEU A 20 11.40 6.65 9.54
CA LEU A 20 12.15 6.19 10.70
C LEU A 20 12.97 4.95 10.32
N THR A 21 14.23 5.15 9.98
CA THR A 21 15.16 4.09 9.55
C THR A 21 16.35 3.94 10.46
N GLN A 22 16.61 4.92 11.34
CA GLN A 22 17.78 4.97 12.20
C GLN A 22 17.41 5.16 13.66
N LYS A 23 18.22 4.61 14.55
CA LYS A 23 18.07 4.76 16.02
C LYS A 23 18.07 6.21 16.47
N SER A 24 18.89 7.06 15.87
CA SER A 24 18.94 8.50 16.16
C SER A 24 17.60 9.19 15.94
N GLN A 25 16.89 8.84 14.84
CA GLN A 25 15.58 9.40 14.52
C GLN A 25 14.51 8.97 15.55
N VAL A 26 14.57 7.70 16.01
CA VAL A 26 13.69 7.21 17.10
C VAL A 26 13.97 7.97 18.39
N LYS A 27 15.24 8.17 18.72
CA LYS A 27 15.64 8.97 19.89
C LYS A 27 15.14 10.42 19.79
N GLU A 28 15.34 11.07 18.65
CA GLU A 28 14.88 12.45 18.40
C GLU A 28 13.35 12.57 18.53
N LEU A 29 12.59 11.60 18.00
CA LEU A 29 11.14 11.53 18.17
C LEU A 29 10.79 11.43 19.66
N CYS A 30 11.41 10.52 20.40
CA CYS A 30 11.15 10.33 21.81
C CYS A 30 11.56 11.54 22.65
N ASP A 31 12.68 12.17 22.34
CA ASP A 31 13.12 13.40 23.01
C ASP A 31 12.14 14.56 22.73
N ALA A 32 11.59 14.63 21.50
CA ALA A 32 10.57 15.62 21.18
C ALA A 32 9.25 15.37 21.95
N LEU A 33 8.77 14.14 22.00
CA LEU A 33 7.55 13.75 22.73
C LEU A 33 7.69 13.95 24.25
N ARG A 34 8.91 13.86 24.79
CA ARG A 34 9.23 14.06 26.22
C ARG A 34 9.69 15.47 26.55
N ALA A 35 9.70 16.37 25.55
CA ALA A 35 10.26 17.70 25.76
C ALA A 35 9.69 18.37 27.01
N GLN A 36 10.55 18.67 27.95
CA GLN A 36 10.22 19.41 29.20
C GLN A 36 10.90 20.76 29.14
N PRO A 37 10.26 21.81 29.72
CA PRO A 37 10.93 23.08 29.84
C PRO A 37 12.12 22.95 30.80
N SER A 38 13.25 23.54 30.41
CA SER A 38 14.32 23.76 31.38
C SER A 38 13.93 24.95 32.23
N GLU A 39 13.59 24.71 33.49
CA GLU A 39 13.10 25.74 34.42
C GLU A 39 14.17 26.23 35.37
N SER A 40 15.40 25.67 35.33
CA SER A 40 16.49 26.12 36.16
C SER A 40 16.96 27.51 35.75
N ASP A 41 17.01 28.43 36.69
CA ASP A 41 17.59 29.79 36.58
C ASP A 41 16.88 30.78 35.61
N LEU A 42 15.59 30.52 35.29
CA LEU A 42 14.79 31.39 34.41
C LEU A 42 13.86 32.31 35.24
N ASP A 43 13.65 33.51 34.74
CA ASP A 43 12.57 34.37 35.24
C ASP A 43 11.18 33.83 34.83
N PRO A 44 10.06 34.28 35.45
CA PRO A 44 8.72 33.75 35.15
C PRO A 44 8.30 33.89 33.69
N ALA A 45 8.74 34.94 32.99
CA ALA A 45 8.40 35.14 31.59
C ALA A 45 9.16 34.16 30.68
N GLN A 46 10.42 33.89 30.99
CA GLN A 46 11.26 32.91 30.32
C GLN A 46 10.75 31.48 30.55
N VAL A 47 10.30 31.17 31.80
CA VAL A 47 9.65 29.87 32.09
C VAL A 47 8.40 29.67 31.27
N ALA A 48 7.54 30.69 31.12
CA ALA A 48 6.33 30.60 30.29
C ALA A 48 6.66 30.35 28.79
N ALA A 49 7.66 31.05 28.28
CA ALA A 49 8.14 30.87 26.92
C ALA A 49 8.73 29.46 26.70
N ALA A 50 9.54 28.96 27.65
CA ALA A 50 10.12 27.62 27.61
C ALA A 50 9.04 26.51 27.64
N ARG A 51 8.00 26.66 28.46
CA ARG A 51 6.84 25.77 28.51
C ARG A 51 6.11 25.73 27.19
N LYS A 52 5.84 26.89 26.59
CA LYS A 52 5.18 27.01 25.29
C LYS A 52 6.01 26.34 24.18
N ALA A 53 7.32 26.56 24.17
CA ALA A 53 8.23 25.93 23.20
C ALA A 53 8.28 24.40 23.35
N ALA A 54 8.34 23.89 24.59
CA ALA A 54 8.32 22.46 24.85
C ALA A 54 6.98 21.82 24.41
N GLN A 55 5.84 22.48 24.69
CA GLN A 55 4.54 22.03 24.23
C GLN A 55 4.46 22.00 22.71
N ALA A 56 4.88 23.06 22.02
CA ALA A 56 4.86 23.12 20.56
C ALA A 56 5.69 21.98 19.92
N ARG A 57 6.83 21.64 20.50
CA ARG A 57 7.65 20.49 20.03
C ARG A 57 6.94 19.16 20.21
N ARG A 58 6.24 18.95 21.35
CA ARG A 58 5.45 17.73 21.58
C ARG A 58 4.30 17.62 20.60
N ASP A 59 3.53 18.71 20.42
CA ASP A 59 2.38 18.75 19.52
C ASP A 59 2.81 18.49 18.07
N GLU A 60 3.91 19.09 17.65
CA GLU A 60 4.49 18.86 16.32
C GLU A 60 4.87 17.39 16.13
N ALA A 61 5.58 16.79 17.08
CA ALA A 61 5.99 15.40 16.99
C ALA A 61 4.78 14.44 17.03
N ALA A 62 3.77 14.71 17.87
CA ALA A 62 2.57 13.89 17.98
C ALA A 62 1.61 14.01 16.79
N SER A 63 1.65 15.13 16.04
CA SER A 63 0.76 15.37 14.90
C SER A 63 1.29 14.79 13.58
N ARG A 64 2.59 14.53 13.47
CA ARG A 64 3.23 14.02 12.25
C ARG A 64 2.95 12.54 12.03
N TRP A 65 2.93 12.17 10.76
CA TRP A 65 2.91 10.78 10.34
C TRP A 65 4.33 10.27 10.13
N TYR A 66 4.57 9.04 10.60
CA TYR A 66 5.86 8.37 10.50
C TYR A 66 5.70 7.08 9.72
N ARG A 67 6.64 6.78 8.83
CA ARG A 67 6.76 5.49 8.17
C ARG A 67 7.89 4.69 8.79
N VAL A 68 7.63 3.42 9.06
CA VAL A 68 8.62 2.49 9.58
C VAL A 68 8.50 1.14 8.87
N GLU A 69 9.63 0.46 8.69
CA GLU A 69 9.69 -0.92 8.25
C GLU A 69 10.02 -1.84 9.42
N VAL A 70 9.14 -2.78 9.65
CA VAL A 70 9.28 -3.84 10.65
C VAL A 70 9.87 -5.07 9.96
N PRO A 71 11.07 -5.53 10.33
CA PRO A 71 11.69 -6.71 9.72
C PRO A 71 10.90 -7.97 10.06
N ALA A 72 11.12 -9.05 9.31
CA ALA A 72 10.42 -10.34 9.45
C ALA A 72 10.38 -10.90 10.89
N LYS A 73 11.40 -10.64 11.68
CA LYS A 73 11.47 -11.04 13.10
C LYS A 73 10.67 -10.15 14.03
N GLY A 74 10.32 -8.93 13.59
CA GLY A 74 9.65 -7.89 14.38
C GLY A 74 8.14 -7.96 14.38
N PHE A 75 7.53 -8.87 13.61
CA PHE A 75 6.09 -9.11 13.59
C PHE A 75 5.79 -10.61 13.47
N ALA A 76 4.57 -11.01 13.74
CA ALA A 76 4.09 -12.38 13.54
C ALA A 76 2.77 -12.36 12.76
N PHE A 77 2.49 -13.43 12.03
CA PHE A 77 1.19 -13.69 11.50
C PHE A 77 0.34 -14.41 12.53
N GLY A 78 -0.90 -14.04 12.62
CA GLY A 78 -1.94 -14.69 13.39
C GLY A 78 -2.60 -15.82 12.61
N ARG A 79 -3.92 -15.89 12.68
CA ARG A 79 -4.72 -16.95 12.07
C ARG A 79 -4.96 -16.68 10.58
N TYR A 80 -4.93 -17.74 9.79
CA TYR A 80 -5.46 -17.70 8.42
C TYR A 80 -6.95 -18.11 8.42
N ARG A 81 -7.81 -17.22 7.93
CA ARG A 81 -9.25 -17.46 7.74
C ARG A 81 -9.50 -17.92 6.31
N ALA A 82 -9.62 -19.23 6.13
CA ALA A 82 -9.75 -19.82 4.78
C ALA A 82 -11.04 -19.41 4.06
N GLN A 83 -12.14 -19.17 4.79
CA GLN A 83 -13.42 -18.76 4.22
C GLN A 83 -13.34 -17.36 3.60
N ASP A 84 -12.65 -16.45 4.26
CA ASP A 84 -12.50 -15.05 3.85
C ASP A 84 -11.23 -14.84 3.02
N GLN A 85 -10.39 -15.88 2.91
CA GLN A 85 -9.04 -15.78 2.31
C GLN A 85 -8.21 -14.66 2.94
N GLN A 86 -8.20 -14.56 4.26
CA GLN A 86 -7.50 -13.51 5.00
C GLN A 86 -6.48 -14.10 5.96
N LEU A 87 -5.29 -13.48 5.99
CA LEU A 87 -4.23 -13.75 6.95
C LEU A 87 -4.14 -12.58 7.92
N GLU A 88 -4.41 -12.86 9.18
CA GLU A 88 -4.36 -11.87 10.26
C GLU A 88 -2.92 -11.56 10.68
N LEU A 89 -2.70 -10.35 11.17
CA LEU A 89 -1.50 -10.00 11.91
C LEU A 89 -1.68 -10.47 13.37
N ASP A 90 -0.61 -10.95 14.02
CA ASP A 90 -0.60 -11.20 15.46
C ASP A 90 -0.40 -9.87 16.19
N GLY A 91 -1.50 -9.23 16.60
CA GLY A 91 -1.53 -7.95 17.28
C GLY A 91 -1.23 -8.01 18.77
N ASP A 92 -1.24 -9.21 19.39
CA ASP A 92 -0.98 -9.40 20.82
C ASP A 92 0.46 -9.02 21.19
N ARG A 93 1.35 -8.87 20.24
CA ARG A 93 2.75 -8.56 20.43
C ARG A 93 3.11 -7.21 19.85
N PRO A 94 3.88 -6.39 20.57
CA PRO A 94 4.37 -5.14 20.03
C PRO A 94 5.25 -5.40 18.79
N LEU A 95 5.07 -4.58 17.76
CA LEU A 95 5.91 -4.63 16.57
C LEU A 95 7.31 -4.10 16.90
N ARG A 96 8.36 -4.76 16.40
CA ARG A 96 9.74 -4.37 16.63
C ARG A 96 10.41 -3.89 15.36
N ALA A 97 10.84 -2.65 15.36
CA ALA A 97 11.44 -1.98 14.21
C ALA A 97 12.79 -1.34 14.56
N VAL A 98 13.47 -0.84 13.55
CA VAL A 98 14.73 -0.09 13.68
C VAL A 98 15.74 -0.83 14.55
N ASP A 99 16.13 -2.05 14.12
CA ASP A 99 17.06 -2.94 14.83
C ASP A 99 16.65 -3.27 16.28
N ASP A 100 15.35 -3.57 16.48
CA ASP A 100 14.73 -3.83 17.79
C ASP A 100 14.77 -2.64 18.78
N THR A 101 15.18 -1.47 18.31
CA THR A 101 15.25 -0.25 19.11
C THR A 101 13.87 0.35 19.37
N LEU A 102 12.95 0.22 18.41
CA LEU A 102 11.59 0.74 18.48
C LEU A 102 10.59 -0.40 18.65
N SER A 103 9.81 -0.35 19.71
CA SER A 103 8.67 -1.21 20.00
C SER A 103 7.39 -0.41 19.84
N LEU A 104 6.48 -0.84 18.96
CA LEU A 104 5.22 -0.16 18.66
C LEU A 104 4.04 -0.98 19.20
N ASP A 105 3.24 -0.36 20.06
CA ASP A 105 1.93 -0.84 20.45
C ASP A 105 0.90 -0.02 19.67
N LEU A 106 0.28 -0.64 18.70
CA LEU A 106 -0.65 0.07 17.80
C LEU A 106 -2.08 -0.37 18.09
N ASP A 107 -2.94 0.61 18.30
CA ASP A 107 -4.38 0.37 18.45
C ASP A 107 -4.92 -0.29 17.18
N GLY A 108 -5.70 -1.36 17.33
CA GLY A 108 -6.30 -2.11 16.23
C GLY A 108 -5.32 -3.01 15.45
N ALA A 109 -4.10 -3.24 15.94
CA ALA A 109 -3.15 -4.12 15.27
C ALA A 109 -3.60 -5.59 15.22
N ASP A 110 -4.45 -6.01 16.13
CA ASP A 110 -5.10 -7.33 16.22
C ASP A 110 -6.24 -7.51 15.20
N ASP A 111 -6.80 -6.41 14.70
CA ASP A 111 -7.83 -6.43 13.66
C ASP A 111 -7.25 -6.44 12.23
N VAL A 112 -5.93 -6.24 12.10
CA VAL A 112 -5.27 -6.15 10.79
C VAL A 112 -5.27 -7.49 10.08
N ALA A 113 -5.85 -7.52 8.90
CA ALA A 113 -5.85 -8.68 8.03
C ALA A 113 -5.38 -8.32 6.61
N PHE A 114 -4.83 -9.30 5.92
CA PHE A 114 -4.40 -9.19 4.54
C PHE A 114 -5.10 -10.23 3.69
N ASN A 115 -5.65 -9.84 2.55
CA ASN A 115 -6.19 -10.82 1.61
C ASN A 115 -5.06 -11.72 1.09
N ALA A 116 -5.23 -13.02 1.22
CA ALA A 116 -4.23 -13.99 0.79
C ALA A 116 -4.87 -15.33 0.41
N ARG A 117 -4.49 -15.86 -0.73
CA ARG A 117 -4.77 -17.26 -1.08
C ARG A 117 -3.82 -18.19 -0.32
N PRO A 118 -4.15 -19.48 -0.13
CA PRO A 118 -3.31 -20.43 0.60
C PRO A 118 -1.84 -20.47 0.08
N GLU A 119 -1.66 -20.37 -1.24
CA GLU A 119 -0.34 -20.39 -1.87
C GLU A 119 0.47 -19.14 -1.50
N GLN A 120 -0.19 -17.99 -1.40
CA GLN A 120 0.43 -16.73 -0.99
C GLN A 120 0.82 -16.75 0.48
N VAL A 121 -0.02 -17.30 1.35
CA VAL A 121 0.31 -17.50 2.77
C VAL A 121 1.56 -18.36 2.90
N THR A 122 1.65 -19.43 2.10
CA THR A 122 2.84 -20.30 2.07
C THR A 122 4.07 -19.54 1.61
N ALA A 123 3.97 -18.77 0.52
CA ALA A 123 5.05 -17.96 -0.01
C ALA A 123 5.51 -16.88 1.00
N TRP A 124 4.58 -16.15 1.62
CA TRP A 124 4.90 -15.13 2.62
C TRP A 124 5.57 -15.72 3.86
N ASN A 125 5.15 -16.91 4.30
CA ASN A 125 5.83 -17.62 5.38
C ASN A 125 7.26 -18.04 5.00
N GLN A 126 7.50 -18.41 3.74
CA GLN A 126 8.85 -18.72 3.25
C GLN A 126 9.72 -17.46 3.18
N GLU A 127 9.19 -16.35 2.62
CA GLU A 127 9.89 -15.07 2.59
C GLU A 127 10.17 -14.53 4.00
N LYS A 128 9.23 -14.72 4.94
CA LYS A 128 9.43 -14.37 6.35
C LYS A 128 10.58 -15.18 6.97
N LYS A 129 10.64 -16.49 6.72
CA LYS A 129 11.76 -17.34 7.16
C LYS A 129 13.09 -16.94 6.51
N ALA A 130 13.05 -16.56 5.24
CA ALA A 130 14.21 -16.04 4.50
C ALA A 130 14.58 -14.59 4.89
N LYS A 131 13.80 -13.94 5.75
CA LYS A 131 13.97 -12.53 6.21
C LYS A 131 13.86 -11.50 5.10
N THR A 132 13.19 -11.82 4.00
CA THR A 132 12.96 -10.91 2.87
C THR A 132 11.61 -10.19 2.97
N LEU A 133 10.65 -10.75 3.72
CA LEU A 133 9.37 -10.11 3.98
C LEU A 133 9.51 -9.07 5.09
N LYS A 134 8.90 -7.91 4.88
CA LYS A 134 8.81 -6.81 5.84
C LYS A 134 7.37 -6.37 5.99
N LEU A 135 7.05 -5.75 7.12
CA LEU A 135 5.81 -5.02 7.32
C LEU A 135 6.14 -3.54 7.36
N ALA A 136 5.69 -2.77 6.37
CA ALA A 136 5.80 -1.33 6.36
C ALA A 136 4.48 -0.72 6.83
N LEU A 137 4.54 0.29 7.67
CA LEU A 137 3.35 0.97 8.17
C LEU A 137 3.57 2.47 8.25
N VAL A 138 2.46 3.21 8.11
CA VAL A 138 2.41 4.65 8.34
C VAL A 138 1.55 4.88 9.57
N TRP A 139 2.12 5.49 10.59
CA TRP A 139 1.53 5.63 11.91
C TRP A 139 1.83 7.00 12.52
N LYS A 140 1.10 7.36 13.57
CA LYS A 140 1.40 8.51 14.41
C LYS A 140 1.36 8.12 15.88
N PRO A 141 2.15 8.77 16.77
CA PRO A 141 2.09 8.53 18.19
C PRO A 141 0.71 8.86 18.77
N ALA A 142 0.20 8.01 19.68
CA ALA A 142 -0.96 8.30 20.50
C ALA A 142 -0.47 8.90 21.84
N GLY A 143 -0.59 10.22 21.94
CA GLY A 143 -0.17 10.95 23.13
C GLY A 143 1.33 11.23 23.22
N GLU A 144 1.76 11.76 24.37
CA GLU A 144 3.09 12.32 24.61
C GLU A 144 4.09 11.32 25.22
N ARG A 145 3.72 10.03 25.31
CA ARG A 145 4.51 9.06 26.07
C ARG A 145 5.39 8.21 25.16
N CYS A 146 6.69 8.40 25.30
CA CYS A 146 7.69 7.44 24.84
C CYS A 146 8.28 6.74 26.08
N ALA A 147 7.98 5.46 26.30
CA ALA A 147 8.59 4.68 27.36
C ALA A 147 9.96 4.13 26.90
N GLY A 148 10.89 3.94 27.81
CA GLY A 148 12.24 3.42 27.52
C GLY A 148 13.34 4.35 28.00
N SER A 149 14.59 3.97 27.79
CA SER A 149 15.75 4.75 28.20
C SER A 149 16.81 4.82 27.10
N ALA A 150 17.51 5.96 27.06
CA ALA A 150 18.65 6.13 26.17
C ALA A 150 19.80 5.14 26.51
N ALA A 151 19.94 4.74 27.77
CA ALA A 151 20.95 3.76 28.18
C ALA A 151 20.67 2.33 27.66
N ALA A 152 19.38 1.97 27.51
CA ALA A 152 18.98 0.69 26.94
C ALA A 152 18.83 0.75 25.42
N GLU A 153 18.96 1.92 24.80
CA GLU A 153 18.72 2.17 23.36
C GLU A 153 17.40 1.53 22.88
N SER A 154 16.38 1.54 23.72
CA SER A 154 15.11 0.88 23.46
C SER A 154 13.97 1.78 23.88
N TRP A 155 13.04 2.02 22.96
CA TRP A 155 11.88 2.88 23.15
C TRP A 155 10.60 2.15 22.81
N ARG A 156 9.56 2.39 23.59
CA ARG A 156 8.22 1.87 23.37
C ARG A 156 7.26 3.04 23.18
N LEU A 157 6.53 3.00 22.07
CA LEU A 157 5.56 4.01 21.68
C LEU A 157 4.22 3.35 21.42
N ALA A 158 3.16 3.92 21.95
CA ALA A 158 1.81 3.63 21.52
C ALA A 158 1.45 4.53 20.34
N GLY A 159 0.58 4.07 19.47
CA GLY A 159 0.20 4.84 18.30
C GLY A 159 -0.98 4.27 17.56
N HIS A 160 -1.30 4.94 16.46
CA HIS A 160 -2.38 4.61 15.57
C HIS A 160 -1.85 4.56 14.13
N ALA A 161 -2.07 3.46 13.46
CA ALA A 161 -1.61 3.29 12.08
C ALA A 161 -2.74 3.61 11.10
N ARG A 162 -2.43 4.30 10.00
CA ARG A 162 -3.37 4.57 8.90
C ARG A 162 -3.22 3.64 7.70
N SER A 163 -2.11 2.93 7.62
CA SER A 163 -1.89 1.97 6.53
C SER A 163 -0.85 0.94 6.90
N TRP A 164 -1.03 -0.26 6.37
CA TRP A 164 -0.21 -1.44 6.58
C TRP A 164 0.13 -2.05 5.24
N GLU A 165 1.38 -2.38 4.99
CA GLU A 165 1.84 -2.98 3.74
C GLU A 165 2.77 -4.16 4.04
N LEU A 166 2.47 -5.32 3.50
CA LEU A 166 3.45 -6.40 3.41
C LEU A 166 4.33 -6.17 2.19
N VAL A 167 5.64 -6.12 2.41
CA VAL A 167 6.63 -5.84 1.37
C VAL A 167 7.54 -7.05 1.23
N GLY A 168 7.39 -7.76 0.13
CA GLY A 168 8.25 -8.89 -0.25
C GLY A 168 9.43 -8.45 -1.11
N ALA A 169 10.17 -9.41 -1.63
CA ALA A 169 11.36 -9.16 -2.45
C ALA A 169 11.07 -8.36 -3.74
N GLN A 170 9.84 -8.40 -4.24
CA GLN A 170 9.43 -7.74 -5.49
C GLN A 170 8.56 -6.49 -5.26
N GLY A 171 8.43 -6.02 -4.02
CA GLY A 171 7.62 -4.86 -3.66
C GLY A 171 6.43 -5.20 -2.76
N VAL A 172 5.42 -4.33 -2.73
CA VAL A 172 4.21 -4.51 -1.91
C VAL A 172 3.42 -5.71 -2.42
N VAL A 173 3.17 -6.68 -1.56
CA VAL A 173 2.45 -7.93 -1.87
C VAL A 173 1.06 -7.97 -1.27
N ALA A 174 0.78 -7.18 -0.24
CA ALA A 174 -0.55 -6.98 0.34
C ALA A 174 -0.58 -5.67 1.14
N ALA A 175 -1.78 -5.13 1.36
CA ALA A 175 -1.98 -3.93 2.16
C ALA A 175 -3.28 -4.00 2.97
N ALA A 176 -3.36 -3.21 4.05
CA ALA A 176 -4.57 -2.97 4.82
C ALA A 176 -4.71 -1.47 5.16
N ASN A 177 -5.96 -1.01 5.35
CA ASN A 177 -6.29 0.37 5.66
C ASN A 177 -6.16 0.68 7.18
N GLU A 178 -6.64 1.84 7.58
CA GLU A 178 -6.63 2.32 8.97
C GLU A 178 -7.46 1.42 9.89
N GLU A 179 -8.56 0.87 9.41
CA GLU A 179 -9.43 -0.05 10.15
C GLU A 179 -8.90 -1.49 10.17
N GLY A 180 -7.72 -1.74 9.59
CA GLY A 180 -7.15 -3.08 9.49
C GLY A 180 -7.76 -3.93 8.37
N GLU A 181 -8.73 -3.39 7.64
CA GLU A 181 -9.35 -4.10 6.53
C GLU A 181 -8.40 -4.22 5.34
N PRO A 182 -8.38 -5.36 4.65
CA PRO A 182 -7.57 -5.55 3.47
C PRO A 182 -7.87 -4.51 2.39
N VAL A 183 -6.88 -3.75 1.99
CA VAL A 183 -6.98 -2.82 0.86
C VAL A 183 -6.37 -3.48 -0.37
N GLY A 184 -7.22 -3.78 -1.34
CA GLY A 184 -6.77 -4.41 -2.57
C GLY A 184 -6.10 -5.73 -2.23
N GLY A 185 -6.88 -6.77 -2.16
CA GLY A 185 -6.43 -8.10 -1.78
C GLY A 185 -5.21 -8.52 -2.54
N GLY A 186 -4.45 -9.45 -2.05
CA GLY A 186 -3.31 -10.15 -2.64
C GLY A 186 -2.78 -9.68 -4.00
N PRO A 187 -1.79 -10.20 -4.64
CA PRO A 187 -1.28 -9.61 -5.88
C PRO A 187 -2.46 -9.26 -6.76
N ARG A 188 -2.62 -7.95 -6.99
CA ARG A 188 -3.77 -7.43 -7.75
C ARG A 188 -3.98 -8.31 -8.95
N GLN A 189 -5.19 -8.80 -9.12
CA GLN A 189 -5.54 -9.65 -10.24
C GLN A 189 -6.08 -8.78 -11.36
N VAL A 190 -5.68 -9.09 -12.55
CA VAL A 190 -6.34 -8.56 -13.72
C VAL A 190 -7.45 -9.54 -14.08
N GLN A 191 -8.68 -9.10 -13.96
CA GLN A 191 -9.83 -9.88 -14.41
C GLN A 191 -10.34 -9.29 -15.72
N VAL A 192 -10.37 -10.11 -16.75
CA VAL A 192 -11.07 -9.77 -18.00
C VAL A 192 -12.57 -9.90 -17.74
N GLU A 193 -13.27 -8.78 -17.61
CA GLU A 193 -14.71 -8.76 -17.32
C GLU A 193 -15.53 -9.04 -18.58
N LYS A 194 -15.13 -8.45 -19.70
CA LYS A 194 -15.84 -8.56 -20.97
C LYS A 194 -14.89 -8.37 -22.15
N VAL A 195 -15.04 -9.18 -23.17
CA VAL A 195 -14.44 -8.95 -24.47
C VAL A 195 -15.57 -8.92 -25.50
N ALA A 196 -15.66 -7.84 -26.23
CA ALA A 196 -16.58 -7.72 -27.37
C ALA A 196 -15.74 -7.62 -28.65
N ILE A 197 -16.07 -8.42 -29.65
CA ILE A 197 -15.45 -8.37 -30.96
C ILE A 197 -16.56 -8.07 -31.96
N ASP A 198 -16.40 -6.99 -32.67
CA ASP A 198 -17.25 -6.62 -33.80
C ASP A 198 -16.60 -7.20 -35.06
N SER A 199 -17.16 -8.28 -35.51
CA SER A 199 -16.64 -9.06 -36.62
C SER A 199 -17.55 -8.88 -37.83
N ASP A 200 -16.97 -8.57 -38.99
CA ASP A 200 -17.68 -8.45 -40.25
C ASP A 200 -18.28 -9.80 -40.72
N ASP A 201 -17.83 -10.92 -40.13
CA ASP A 201 -18.14 -12.27 -40.61
C ASP A 201 -18.95 -13.13 -39.65
N ALA A 202 -19.27 -12.69 -38.43
CA ALA A 202 -19.99 -13.49 -37.42
C ALA A 202 -20.77 -12.65 -36.41
N PRO A 203 -21.92 -13.13 -35.90
CA PRO A 203 -22.63 -12.43 -34.82
C PRO A 203 -21.77 -12.30 -33.57
N PRO A 204 -21.91 -11.22 -32.80
CA PRO A 204 -21.08 -10.94 -31.65
C PRO A 204 -21.18 -12.07 -30.61
N GLN A 205 -20.15 -12.86 -30.51
CA GLN A 205 -20.06 -13.91 -29.50
C GLN A 205 -19.51 -13.32 -28.18
N ASN A 206 -20.36 -13.30 -27.15
CA ASN A 206 -20.07 -12.68 -25.84
C ASN A 206 -19.19 -13.52 -24.89
N ASP A 207 -18.50 -14.56 -25.36
CA ASP A 207 -17.68 -15.45 -24.51
C ASP A 207 -16.22 -14.96 -24.35
N GLY A 208 -16.08 -13.69 -23.98
CA GLY A 208 -14.78 -13.04 -23.89
C GLY A 208 -13.82 -13.56 -22.83
N ARG A 209 -14.32 -14.24 -21.77
CA ARG A 209 -13.44 -14.76 -20.71
C ARG A 209 -12.52 -15.89 -21.19
N LEU A 210 -12.97 -16.73 -22.07
CA LEU A 210 -12.18 -17.86 -22.62
C LEU A 210 -11.14 -17.42 -23.63
N ARG A 211 -11.34 -16.29 -24.29
CA ARG A 211 -10.53 -15.87 -25.45
C ARG A 211 -9.21 -15.19 -25.07
N LEU A 212 -9.12 -14.58 -23.88
CA LEU A 212 -7.87 -14.02 -23.37
C LEU A 212 -7.22 -14.92 -22.30
N ALA A 213 -7.69 -16.15 -22.12
CA ALA A 213 -7.17 -17.08 -21.12
C ALA A 213 -5.65 -17.33 -21.28
N GLY A 214 -5.14 -17.36 -22.51
CA GLY A 214 -3.71 -17.47 -22.80
C GLY A 214 -2.88 -16.28 -22.34
N ALA A 215 -3.50 -15.11 -22.15
CA ALA A 215 -2.83 -13.89 -21.68
C ALA A 215 -2.94 -13.71 -20.15
N GLN A 216 -3.73 -14.51 -19.44
CA GLN A 216 -4.03 -14.30 -18.01
C GLN A 216 -2.77 -14.21 -17.16
N ALA A 217 -1.82 -15.11 -17.32
CA ALA A 217 -0.57 -15.09 -16.57
C ALA A 217 0.29 -13.83 -16.83
N ALA A 218 0.19 -13.26 -18.03
CA ALA A 218 0.86 -12.00 -18.35
C ALA A 218 0.10 -10.80 -17.76
N LEU A 219 -1.23 -10.84 -17.77
CA LEU A 219 -2.09 -9.85 -17.17
C LEU A 219 -1.89 -9.80 -15.65
N ASP A 220 -1.83 -10.94 -14.97
CA ASP A 220 -1.60 -11.02 -13.54
C ASP A 220 -0.26 -10.38 -13.14
N ARG A 221 0.77 -10.54 -13.98
CA ARG A 221 2.07 -9.86 -13.75
C ARG A 221 1.96 -8.34 -13.86
N CYS A 222 1.08 -7.82 -14.71
CA CYS A 222 0.87 -6.39 -14.82
C CYS A 222 0.21 -5.78 -13.59
N ALA A 223 -0.60 -6.56 -12.89
CA ALA A 223 -1.25 -6.11 -11.67
C ALA A 223 -0.31 -5.98 -10.47
N THR A 224 0.81 -6.71 -10.48
CA THR A 224 1.74 -6.80 -9.32
C THR A 224 2.35 -5.45 -8.89
N GLY A 225 2.24 -4.41 -9.70
CA GLY A 225 2.73 -3.07 -9.36
C GLY A 225 1.65 -2.01 -9.25
N ALA A 226 0.38 -2.38 -9.48
CA ALA A 226 -0.71 -1.42 -9.50
C ALA A 226 -0.99 -0.87 -8.09
N GLN A 227 -0.87 0.44 -7.94
CA GLN A 227 -1.14 1.12 -6.66
C GLN A 227 -2.63 1.30 -6.37
N ARG A 228 -3.49 1.19 -7.38
CA ARG A 228 -4.93 1.42 -7.26
C ARG A 228 -5.71 0.35 -8.02
N ALA A 229 -6.85 -0.06 -7.45
CA ALA A 229 -7.87 -0.80 -8.17
C ALA A 229 -8.53 0.11 -9.21
N GLY A 230 -9.05 -0.48 -10.27
CA GLY A 230 -9.74 0.30 -11.30
C GLY A 230 -10.05 -0.54 -12.52
N LYS A 231 -10.56 0.12 -13.56
CA LYS A 231 -10.91 -0.53 -14.83
C LYS A 231 -10.15 0.10 -15.98
N LEU A 232 -9.73 -0.76 -16.89
CA LEU A 232 -9.14 -0.40 -18.16
C LEU A 232 -10.09 -0.85 -19.26
N LEU A 233 -10.33 0.01 -20.23
CA LEU A 233 -10.99 -0.36 -21.48
C LEU A 233 -9.94 -0.31 -22.59
N VAL A 234 -9.71 -1.44 -23.23
CA VAL A 234 -8.69 -1.59 -24.26
C VAL A 234 -9.38 -1.87 -25.59
N ALA A 235 -9.15 -1.01 -26.56
CA ALA A 235 -9.56 -1.24 -27.95
C ALA A 235 -8.42 -1.90 -28.74
N PHE A 236 -8.75 -2.77 -29.69
CA PHE A 236 -7.77 -3.49 -30.50
C PHE A 236 -8.33 -3.91 -31.88
N ALA A 237 -7.45 -4.14 -32.79
CA ALA A 237 -7.79 -4.84 -34.05
C ALA A 237 -7.61 -6.36 -33.89
N VAL A 238 -8.37 -7.13 -34.61
CA VAL A 238 -8.20 -8.60 -34.73
C VAL A 238 -7.82 -8.93 -36.15
N GLN A 239 -6.65 -9.54 -36.33
CA GLN A 239 -6.16 -9.98 -37.62
C GLN A 239 -5.63 -11.40 -37.51
N GLY A 240 -6.13 -12.29 -38.36
CA GLY A 240 -5.78 -13.70 -38.32
C GLY A 240 -6.10 -14.36 -36.97
N GLY A 241 -7.20 -13.95 -36.33
CA GLY A 241 -7.62 -14.48 -35.04
C GLY A 241 -6.82 -13.97 -33.83
N ARG A 242 -5.94 -12.99 -34.02
CA ARG A 242 -5.06 -12.46 -32.95
C ARG A 242 -5.23 -10.96 -32.71
N VAL A 243 -5.08 -10.56 -31.47
CA VAL A 243 -5.09 -9.14 -31.06
C VAL A 243 -3.89 -8.40 -31.64
N ARG A 244 -4.18 -7.26 -32.27
CA ARG A 244 -3.20 -6.33 -32.84
C ARG A 244 -3.48 -4.92 -32.35
N ASP A 245 -2.43 -4.14 -32.23
CA ASP A 245 -2.46 -2.71 -31.90
C ASP A 245 -3.40 -2.35 -30.72
N PRO A 246 -3.26 -3.02 -29.57
CA PRO A 246 -4.09 -2.74 -28.42
C PRO A 246 -3.79 -1.34 -27.85
N GLN A 247 -4.84 -0.55 -27.65
CA GLN A 247 -4.77 0.80 -27.09
C GLN A 247 -5.71 0.93 -25.89
N VAL A 248 -5.21 1.43 -24.79
CA VAL A 248 -6.04 1.76 -23.62
C VAL A 248 -6.79 3.05 -23.92
N ILE A 249 -8.11 2.96 -24.04
CA ILE A 249 -9.00 4.10 -24.34
C ILE A 249 -9.68 4.67 -23.10
N MET A 250 -9.68 3.92 -22.00
CA MET A 250 -10.11 4.38 -20.69
C MET A 250 -9.22 3.77 -19.61
N ASP A 251 -8.70 4.59 -18.72
CA ASP A 251 -7.86 4.19 -17.61
C ASP A 251 -8.34 4.85 -16.30
N SER A 252 -9.04 4.09 -15.45
CA SER A 252 -9.40 4.53 -14.10
C SER A 252 -8.39 4.09 -13.04
N VAL A 253 -7.44 3.22 -13.38
CA VAL A 253 -6.29 2.87 -12.52
C VAL A 253 -5.34 4.05 -12.38
N ARG A 254 -5.23 4.87 -13.44
CA ARG A 254 -4.35 6.05 -13.54
C ARG A 254 -2.87 5.69 -13.27
N ASP A 255 -2.45 4.58 -13.85
CA ASP A 255 -1.07 4.10 -13.77
C ASP A 255 -0.59 3.67 -15.17
N GLU A 256 0.18 4.54 -15.82
CA GLU A 256 0.67 4.31 -17.19
C GLU A 256 1.51 3.03 -17.33
N LYS A 257 2.21 2.61 -16.27
CA LYS A 257 2.99 1.37 -16.29
C LYS A 257 2.08 0.16 -16.35
N VAL A 258 1.01 0.17 -15.55
CA VAL A 258 -0.01 -0.89 -15.55
C VAL A 258 -0.74 -0.92 -16.89
N SER A 259 -1.20 0.23 -17.37
CA SER A 259 -1.94 0.35 -18.63
C SER A 259 -1.10 -0.12 -19.83
N GLY A 260 0.16 0.33 -19.90
CA GLY A 260 1.10 -0.10 -20.93
C GLY A 260 1.48 -1.58 -20.83
N CYS A 261 1.57 -2.13 -19.60
CA CYS A 261 1.79 -3.55 -19.39
C CYS A 261 0.60 -4.38 -19.90
N VAL A 262 -0.63 -4.00 -19.52
CA VAL A 262 -1.86 -4.69 -19.93
C VAL A 262 -2.01 -4.69 -21.45
N ALA A 263 -1.79 -3.57 -22.12
CA ALA A 263 -1.82 -3.50 -23.57
C ALA A 263 -0.81 -4.49 -24.22
N ARG A 264 0.42 -4.52 -23.71
CA ARG A 264 1.43 -5.50 -24.19
C ARG A 264 1.04 -6.94 -23.89
N ALA A 265 0.46 -7.22 -22.73
CA ALA A 265 0.08 -8.57 -22.31
C ALA A 265 -0.99 -9.19 -23.21
N ILE A 266 -1.95 -8.38 -23.71
CA ILE A 266 -2.99 -8.86 -24.62
C ILE A 266 -2.57 -8.84 -26.09
N SER A 267 -1.46 -8.18 -26.45
CA SER A 267 -0.95 -8.15 -27.81
C SER A 267 -0.58 -9.55 -28.28
N GLY A 268 -1.10 -9.97 -29.42
CA GLY A 268 -0.89 -11.31 -29.96
C GLY A 268 -1.77 -12.41 -29.35
N ALA A 269 -2.59 -12.10 -28.35
CA ALA A 269 -3.53 -13.06 -27.75
C ALA A 269 -4.52 -13.59 -28.80
N GLU A 270 -4.85 -14.87 -28.70
CA GLU A 270 -5.79 -15.52 -29.64
C GLU A 270 -7.24 -15.23 -29.20
N VAL A 271 -8.01 -14.61 -30.09
CA VAL A 271 -9.40 -14.24 -29.82
C VAL A 271 -10.38 -14.75 -30.90
N GLY A 272 -9.83 -15.22 -32.00
CA GLY A 272 -10.61 -15.72 -33.15
C GLY A 272 -11.23 -14.61 -34.02
N GLY A 273 -11.48 -14.88 -35.26
CA GLY A 273 -12.09 -13.94 -36.21
C GLY A 273 -11.16 -12.86 -36.76
N ASN A 274 -11.75 -11.88 -37.46
CA ASN A 274 -11.12 -10.64 -37.91
C ASN A 274 -12.08 -9.49 -37.60
N GLY A 275 -11.59 -8.29 -37.34
CA GLY A 275 -12.42 -7.13 -37.05
C GLY A 275 -11.82 -6.20 -36.01
N ARG A 276 -12.67 -5.54 -35.23
CA ARG A 276 -12.29 -4.69 -34.10
C ARG A 276 -12.86 -5.25 -32.84
N GLY A 277 -12.17 -5.04 -31.73
CA GLY A 277 -12.65 -5.48 -30.42
C GLY A 277 -12.35 -4.52 -29.32
N THR A 278 -13.03 -4.72 -28.20
CA THR A 278 -12.78 -4.05 -26.92
C THR A 278 -12.74 -5.07 -25.79
N ALA A 279 -11.84 -4.87 -24.85
CA ALA A 279 -11.78 -5.64 -23.62
C ALA A 279 -11.94 -4.72 -22.41
N ALA A 280 -12.90 -5.04 -21.55
CA ALA A 280 -13.02 -4.43 -20.23
C ALA A 280 -12.22 -5.29 -19.23
N ILE A 281 -11.24 -4.68 -18.60
CA ILE A 281 -10.27 -5.34 -17.73
C ILE A 281 -10.30 -4.65 -16.38
N ALA A 282 -10.67 -5.39 -15.34
CA ALA A 282 -10.61 -4.91 -13.96
C ALA A 282 -9.26 -5.26 -13.34
N VAL A 283 -8.66 -4.28 -12.69
CA VAL A 283 -7.50 -4.43 -11.80
C VAL A 283 -8.07 -4.37 -10.38
N GLN A 284 -8.10 -5.50 -9.69
CA GLN A 284 -8.71 -5.70 -8.36
C GLN A 284 -7.66 -5.96 -7.31
#